data_57de9a272828c70ab966e782725fad34
#
_entry.id   57de9a272828c70ab966e782725fad34
#
_cell.length_a   1.000
_cell.length_b   1.000
_cell.length_c   1.000
_cell.angle_alpha   90.00
_cell.angle_beta   90.00
_cell.angle_gamma   90.00
#
_symmetry.space_group_name_H-M   'P 1'
#
loop_
_entity.id
_entity.type
_entity.pdbx_description
1 polymer ?
#
loop_
_entity_poly.entity_id
_entity_poly.type
_entity_poly.pdbx_seq_one_letter_code
_entity_poly.pdbx_strand_id
1 'polypeptide(L)'
;MNSAHDHTLTWLLESQLAPHVDAFMLHLFDCRYASNTINNYLAGLTHFAHWLSQCNIDIKNINETLIQQFLNDHLPHCDCEQPVFHDRKDLHAALGHLLVLLRAHAVIADPSIGLTPVDEELRRFDDHMNHVRGLAPKTRKHYIAIIRCLLFGQFADRAVEICAIKPDDIRKFVANQSARCRVSASISAPISALRSYFRYRATLGDQVHQLIGVTSFPANWQQAMLPKTLSNNEVDRLLAALAYDGTAARRTAAIVHCALDLGLRSSEIANLGLDDIDWCAATIRLRGTKGRREDVMPLPAATGQAIADYLKFERPVTSNRAVFVRNVAPRDQPVGPDLIRKSIRQAYA
;
A
#
# COMPACT_ATOMS: atom_id res chain seq x y z
N MET A 1 -6.54 39.68 -0.22
CA MET A 1 -6.93 38.26 -0.41
C MET A 1 -6.86 37.46 0.89
N ASN A 2 -7.01 38.05 2.09
CA ASN A 2 -6.80 37.37 3.39
C ASN A 2 -8.08 37.09 4.22
N SER A 3 -9.25 37.53 3.80
CA SER A 3 -10.45 37.39 4.66
C SER A 3 -11.15 36.03 4.56
N ALA A 4 -11.03 35.30 3.44
CA ALA A 4 -11.65 34.00 3.26
C ALA A 4 -10.91 32.85 4.02
N HIS A 5 -9.61 33.02 4.26
CA HIS A 5 -8.81 32.04 5.03
C HIS A 5 -9.06 32.13 6.55
N ASP A 6 -9.37 33.32 7.06
CA ASP A 6 -9.63 33.53 8.48
C ASP A 6 -10.95 32.88 8.94
N HIS A 7 -11.99 32.91 8.15
CA HIS A 7 -13.29 32.31 8.50
C HIS A 7 -13.28 30.78 8.50
N THR A 8 -12.44 30.15 7.65
CA THR A 8 -12.33 28.69 7.60
C THR A 8 -11.63 28.10 8.83
N LEU A 9 -10.64 28.77 9.37
CA LEU A 9 -9.95 28.33 10.58
C LEU A 9 -10.79 28.43 11.85
N THR A 10 -11.81 29.29 11.87
CA THR A 10 -12.68 29.50 13.03
C THR A 10 -13.40 28.20 13.42
N TRP A 11 -13.95 27.47 12.45
CA TRP A 11 -14.64 26.20 12.74
C TRP A 11 -13.72 25.16 13.37
N LEU A 12 -12.45 25.12 12.96
CA LEU A 12 -11.49 24.18 13.53
C LEU A 12 -11.09 24.59 14.95
N LEU A 13 -10.84 25.88 15.18
CA LEU A 13 -10.43 26.41 16.47
C LEU A 13 -11.54 26.38 17.52
N GLU A 14 -12.81 26.42 17.11
CA GLU A 14 -13.98 26.28 17.97
C GLU A 14 -14.43 24.82 18.15
N SER A 15 -13.80 23.89 17.46
CA SER A 15 -14.16 22.47 17.51
C SER A 15 -13.41 21.70 18.60
N GLN A 16 -13.85 20.48 18.86
CA GLN A 16 -13.15 19.52 19.73
C GLN A 16 -11.76 19.12 19.20
N LEU A 17 -11.44 19.41 17.94
CA LEU A 17 -10.14 19.15 17.34
C LEU A 17 -9.11 20.27 17.62
N ALA A 18 -9.54 21.44 18.09
CA ALA A 18 -8.67 22.58 18.35
C ALA A 18 -7.38 22.25 19.16
N PRO A 19 -7.44 21.48 20.27
CA PRO A 19 -6.25 21.15 21.04
C PRO A 19 -5.22 20.30 20.31
N HIS A 20 -5.60 19.70 19.17
CA HIS A 20 -4.76 18.78 18.41
C HIS A 20 -4.21 19.38 17.11
N VAL A 21 -4.58 20.62 16.76
CA VAL A 21 -4.19 21.28 15.50
C VAL A 21 -2.69 21.50 15.44
N ASP A 22 -2.07 22.02 16.48
CA ASP A 22 -0.62 22.28 16.51
C ASP A 22 0.17 20.99 16.40
N ALA A 23 -0.23 19.95 17.11
CA ALA A 23 0.39 18.63 17.04
C ALA A 23 0.21 18.00 15.63
N PHE A 24 -0.94 18.23 14.99
CA PHE A 24 -1.17 17.77 13.62
C PHE A 24 -0.28 18.51 12.61
N MET A 25 -0.16 19.81 12.74
CA MET A 25 0.75 20.61 11.90
C MET A 25 2.21 20.17 12.07
N LEU A 26 2.66 19.99 13.31
CA LEU A 26 4.01 19.53 13.63
C LEU A 26 4.27 18.15 13.02
N HIS A 27 3.34 17.22 13.19
CA HIS A 27 3.42 15.87 12.58
C HIS A 27 3.59 15.94 11.05
N LEU A 28 2.83 16.79 10.36
CA LEU A 28 2.94 16.96 8.91
C LEU A 28 4.27 17.63 8.52
N PHE A 29 4.71 18.59 9.32
CA PHE A 29 6.00 19.27 9.12
C PHE A 29 7.17 18.30 9.29
N ASP A 30 7.14 17.45 10.32
CA ASP A 30 8.15 16.40 10.54
C ASP A 30 8.17 15.38 9.40
N CYS A 31 7.00 15.08 8.82
CA CYS A 31 6.88 14.28 7.60
C CYS A 31 7.35 15.03 6.34
N ARG A 32 7.78 16.30 6.46
CA ARG A 32 8.26 17.17 5.37
C ARG A 32 7.22 17.40 4.25
N TYR A 33 5.97 17.56 4.61
CA TYR A 33 4.94 18.00 3.67
C TYR A 33 5.18 19.46 3.25
N ALA A 34 4.87 19.79 1.98
CA ALA A 34 4.92 21.16 1.49
C ALA A 34 3.83 22.01 2.16
N SER A 35 4.10 23.30 2.39
CA SER A 35 3.17 24.22 3.05
C SER A 35 1.78 24.22 2.41
N ASN A 36 1.69 24.20 1.08
CA ASN A 36 0.40 24.08 0.39
C ASN A 36 -0.37 22.80 0.72
N THR A 37 0.33 21.68 0.86
CA THR A 37 -0.30 20.41 1.24
C THR A 37 -0.78 20.46 2.69
N ILE A 38 0.01 21.05 3.58
CA ILE A 38 -0.38 21.27 5.00
C ILE A 38 -1.65 22.14 5.05
N ASN A 39 -1.69 23.23 4.30
CA ASN A 39 -2.85 24.11 4.23
C ASN A 39 -4.10 23.39 3.69
N ASN A 40 -3.96 22.58 2.64
CA ASN A 40 -5.05 21.77 2.12
C ASN A 40 -5.56 20.76 3.16
N TYR A 41 -4.65 20.11 3.89
CA TYR A 41 -5.01 19.16 4.94
C TYR A 41 -5.70 19.84 6.12
N LEU A 42 -5.27 21.05 6.49
CA LEU A 42 -5.95 21.85 7.51
C LEU A 42 -7.35 22.28 7.05
N ALA A 43 -7.49 22.73 5.80
CA ALA A 43 -8.80 23.05 5.23
C ALA A 43 -9.73 21.82 5.21
N GLY A 44 -9.17 20.65 4.89
CA GLY A 44 -9.90 19.38 5.00
C GLY A 44 -10.32 19.04 6.43
N LEU A 45 -9.42 19.25 7.39
CA LEU A 45 -9.69 19.06 8.81
C LEU A 45 -10.79 19.98 9.30
N THR A 46 -10.79 21.25 8.86
CA THR A 46 -11.82 22.23 9.17
C THR A 46 -13.20 21.79 8.67
N HIS A 47 -13.29 21.30 7.45
CA HIS A 47 -14.53 20.76 6.91
C HIS A 47 -15.04 19.56 7.72
N PHE A 48 -14.15 18.64 8.06
CA PHE A 48 -14.50 17.48 8.89
C PHE A 48 -14.95 17.89 10.30
N ALA A 49 -14.27 18.85 10.93
CA ALA A 49 -14.60 19.39 12.24
C ALA A 49 -16.00 20.03 12.25
N HIS A 50 -16.32 20.79 11.21
CA HIS A 50 -17.64 21.38 11.04
C HIS A 50 -18.74 20.32 10.93
N TRP A 51 -18.53 19.30 10.10
CA TRP A 51 -19.46 18.17 9.98
C TRP A 51 -19.65 17.40 11.29
N LEU A 52 -18.57 17.14 12.06
CA LEU A 52 -18.66 16.52 13.38
C LEU A 52 -19.55 17.34 14.33
N SER A 53 -19.38 18.66 14.32
CA SER A 53 -20.18 19.57 15.16
C SER A 53 -21.65 19.57 14.75
N GLN A 54 -21.95 19.60 13.45
CA GLN A 54 -23.33 19.51 12.94
C GLN A 54 -24.01 18.20 13.31
N CYS A 55 -23.25 17.09 13.28
CA CYS A 55 -23.77 15.77 13.65
C CYS A 55 -23.73 15.50 15.16
N ASN A 56 -23.21 16.43 15.96
CA ASN A 56 -23.01 16.29 17.43
C ASN A 56 -22.22 15.03 17.78
N ILE A 57 -21.13 14.76 17.04
CA ILE A 57 -20.26 13.59 17.21
C ILE A 57 -19.07 13.96 18.09
N ASP A 58 -18.85 13.20 19.17
CA ASP A 58 -17.68 13.35 20.05
C ASP A 58 -16.40 12.89 19.36
N ILE A 59 -15.29 13.61 19.58
CA ILE A 59 -13.96 13.28 19.08
C ILE A 59 -13.54 11.84 19.42
N LYS A 60 -13.94 11.32 20.58
CA LYS A 60 -13.64 9.96 21.03
C LYS A 60 -14.26 8.86 20.15
N ASN A 61 -15.29 9.22 19.40
CA ASN A 61 -15.99 8.30 18.50
C ASN A 61 -15.41 8.29 17.08
N ILE A 62 -14.37 9.10 16.81
CA ILE A 62 -13.73 9.14 15.51
C ILE A 62 -13.04 7.79 15.25
N ASN A 63 -13.40 7.18 14.15
CA ASN A 63 -12.86 5.90 13.67
C ASN A 63 -12.90 5.82 12.14
N GLU A 64 -12.35 4.75 11.57
CA GLU A 64 -12.31 4.56 10.12
C GLU A 64 -13.71 4.54 9.48
N THR A 65 -14.69 3.96 10.14
CA THR A 65 -16.08 3.89 9.64
C THR A 65 -16.68 5.28 9.53
N LEU A 66 -16.50 6.12 10.54
CA LEU A 66 -16.99 7.49 10.56
C LEU A 66 -16.33 8.34 9.46
N ILE A 67 -15.02 8.16 9.25
CA ILE A 67 -14.31 8.82 8.13
C ILE A 67 -14.89 8.37 6.79
N GLN A 68 -15.16 7.08 6.61
CA GLN A 68 -15.77 6.60 5.37
C GLN A 68 -17.19 7.15 5.18
N GLN A 69 -17.95 7.29 6.24
CA GLN A 69 -19.27 7.92 6.20
C GLN A 69 -19.17 9.39 5.74
N PHE A 70 -18.28 10.17 6.34
CA PHE A 70 -18.00 11.53 5.88
C PHE A 70 -17.65 11.60 4.40
N LEU A 71 -16.71 10.75 3.95
CA LEU A 71 -16.20 10.76 2.57
C LEU A 71 -17.19 10.22 1.53
N ASN A 72 -18.09 9.31 1.91
CA ASN A 72 -19.01 8.65 0.98
C ASN A 72 -20.39 9.27 0.97
N ASP A 73 -20.89 9.68 2.13
CA ASP A 73 -22.29 10.09 2.30
C ASP A 73 -22.41 11.61 2.40
N HIS A 74 -21.54 12.28 3.18
CA HIS A 74 -21.60 13.73 3.34
C HIS A 74 -20.90 14.46 2.18
N LEU A 75 -19.64 14.16 1.90
CA LEU A 75 -18.81 14.92 0.96
C LEU A 75 -19.41 15.07 -0.46
N PRO A 76 -20.05 14.06 -1.07
CA PRO A 76 -20.66 14.21 -2.39
C PRO A 76 -21.91 15.08 -2.44
N HIS A 77 -22.56 15.30 -1.29
CA HIS A 77 -23.85 15.98 -1.19
C HIS A 77 -23.83 17.15 -0.19
N CYS A 78 -22.64 17.60 0.23
CA CYS A 78 -22.55 18.60 1.28
C CYS A 78 -22.94 20.00 0.74
N ASP A 79 -23.81 20.68 1.50
CA ASP A 79 -24.21 22.05 1.30
C ASP A 79 -23.51 23.01 2.26
N CYS A 80 -22.33 22.64 2.77
CA CYS A 80 -21.58 23.44 3.70
C CYS A 80 -21.20 24.79 3.09
N GLU A 81 -21.26 25.86 3.88
CA GLU A 81 -20.90 27.21 3.45
C GLU A 81 -19.45 27.25 2.94
N GLN A 82 -19.25 27.96 1.82
CA GLN A 82 -17.92 28.09 1.21
C GLN A 82 -17.01 29.03 2.02
N PRO A 83 -15.67 28.75 2.04
CA PRO A 83 -14.95 27.78 1.24
C PRO A 83 -14.64 26.47 1.98
N VAL A 84 -15.26 25.37 1.63
CA VAL A 84 -14.90 24.02 2.15
C VAL A 84 -14.04 23.25 1.13
N PHE A 85 -13.14 22.43 1.67
CA PHE A 85 -12.25 21.62 0.88
C PHE A 85 -12.93 20.31 0.47
N HIS A 86 -12.97 20.03 -0.85
CA HIS A 86 -13.73 18.90 -1.43
C HIS A 86 -12.87 17.78 -2.04
N ASP A 87 -11.54 17.96 -2.16
CA ASP A 87 -10.73 16.89 -2.75
C ASP A 87 -10.73 15.65 -1.86
N ARG A 88 -11.46 14.62 -2.31
CA ARG A 88 -11.62 13.36 -1.59
C ARG A 88 -10.30 12.68 -1.26
N LYS A 89 -9.32 12.76 -2.14
CA LYS A 89 -8.02 12.09 -1.97
C LYS A 89 -7.21 12.75 -0.87
N ASP A 90 -7.17 14.08 -0.88
CA ASP A 90 -6.45 14.84 0.12
C ASP A 90 -7.16 14.77 1.47
N LEU A 91 -8.51 14.81 1.51
CA LEU A 91 -9.31 14.56 2.71
C LEU A 91 -9.04 13.20 3.31
N HIS A 92 -9.05 12.15 2.51
CA HIS A 92 -8.75 10.79 3.00
C HIS A 92 -7.33 10.71 3.60
N ALA A 93 -6.35 11.37 2.98
CA ALA A 93 -4.98 11.40 3.48
C ALA A 93 -4.88 12.21 4.79
N ALA A 94 -5.49 13.39 4.85
CA ALA A 94 -5.50 14.24 6.04
C ALA A 94 -6.14 13.54 7.24
N LEU A 95 -7.32 12.94 7.04
CA LEU A 95 -8.04 12.20 8.09
C LEU A 95 -7.32 10.93 8.52
N GLY A 96 -6.56 10.29 7.62
CA GLY A 96 -5.66 9.19 7.97
C GLY A 96 -4.54 9.64 8.92
N HIS A 97 -3.92 10.79 8.69
CA HIS A 97 -2.94 11.39 9.60
C HIS A 97 -3.56 11.77 10.94
N LEU A 98 -4.79 12.33 10.93
CA LEU A 98 -5.52 12.65 12.14
C LEU A 98 -5.74 11.42 13.02
N LEU A 99 -6.21 10.29 12.45
CA LEU A 99 -6.40 9.05 13.22
C LEU A 99 -5.12 8.57 13.88
N VAL A 100 -4.00 8.59 13.16
CA VAL A 100 -2.69 8.20 13.70
C VAL A 100 -2.32 9.09 14.89
N LEU A 101 -2.52 10.41 14.76
CA LEU A 101 -2.22 11.37 15.82
C LEU A 101 -3.11 11.17 17.06
N LEU A 102 -4.43 11.07 16.86
CA LEU A 102 -5.37 10.92 17.96
C LEU A 102 -5.15 9.62 18.74
N ARG A 103 -4.73 8.54 18.07
CA ARG A 103 -4.32 7.28 18.71
C ARG A 103 -3.02 7.45 19.49
N ALA A 104 -2.03 8.07 18.88
CA ALA A 104 -0.75 8.33 19.56
C ALA A 104 -0.91 9.16 20.85
N HIS A 105 -1.91 10.06 20.88
CA HIS A 105 -2.25 10.87 22.04
C HIS A 105 -3.29 10.21 22.97
N ALA A 106 -3.68 8.94 22.72
CA ALA A 106 -4.69 8.21 23.48
C ALA A 106 -6.06 8.93 23.60
N VAL A 107 -6.40 9.82 22.64
CA VAL A 107 -7.70 10.49 22.55
C VAL A 107 -8.78 9.55 22.06
N ILE A 108 -8.44 8.72 21.06
CA ILE A 108 -9.30 7.65 20.57
C ILE A 108 -8.64 6.30 20.88
N ALA A 109 -9.46 5.32 21.20
CA ALA A 109 -8.96 3.98 21.40
C ALA A 109 -8.35 3.45 20.10
N ASP A 110 -7.29 2.66 20.22
CA ASP A 110 -6.93 1.77 19.13
C ASP A 110 -8.17 0.97 18.74
N PRO A 111 -8.37 0.69 17.45
CA PRO A 111 -9.52 -0.10 17.06
C PRO A 111 -9.49 -1.35 17.93
N SER A 112 -10.30 -1.34 18.99
CA SER A 112 -10.64 -2.56 19.72
C SER A 112 -11.40 -3.36 18.68
N ILE A 113 -10.67 -4.16 17.96
CA ILE A 113 -11.23 -5.21 17.12
C ILE A 113 -11.91 -6.12 18.15
N GLY A 114 -13.17 -5.86 18.44
CA GLY A 114 -14.02 -6.92 18.93
C GLY A 114 -13.87 -7.99 17.85
N LEU A 115 -13.02 -8.98 18.13
CA LEU A 115 -12.70 -10.05 17.19
C LEU A 115 -14.01 -10.70 16.82
N THR A 116 -14.54 -10.35 15.66
CA THR A 116 -15.70 -11.06 15.13
C THR A 116 -15.30 -12.53 14.96
N PRO A 117 -16.23 -13.46 14.97
CA PRO A 117 -15.90 -14.87 14.69
C PRO A 117 -15.12 -15.05 13.38
N VAL A 118 -15.39 -14.18 12.39
CA VAL A 118 -14.63 -14.14 11.13
C VAL A 118 -13.18 -13.65 11.36
N ASP A 119 -12.96 -12.62 12.18
CA ASP A 119 -11.61 -12.11 12.46
C ASP A 119 -10.78 -13.14 13.21
N GLU A 120 -11.37 -13.85 14.18
CA GLU A 120 -10.68 -14.91 14.91
C GLU A 120 -10.33 -16.09 13.99
N GLU A 121 -11.21 -16.47 13.07
CA GLU A 121 -10.94 -17.50 12.07
C GLU A 121 -9.80 -17.06 11.13
N LEU A 122 -9.78 -15.81 10.68
CA LEU A 122 -8.73 -15.26 9.83
C LEU A 122 -7.39 -15.20 10.56
N ARG A 123 -7.39 -14.89 11.85
CA ARG A 123 -6.18 -14.90 12.69
C ARG A 123 -5.58 -16.30 12.76
N ARG A 124 -6.40 -17.33 13.05
CA ARG A 124 -5.95 -18.73 13.07
C ARG A 124 -5.43 -19.19 11.71
N PHE A 125 -6.06 -18.77 10.63
CA PHE A 125 -5.58 -19.07 9.29
C PHE A 125 -4.25 -18.35 8.98
N ASP A 126 -4.07 -17.11 9.42
CA ASP A 126 -2.80 -16.39 9.28
C ASP A 126 -1.67 -17.07 10.05
N ASP A 127 -1.93 -17.49 11.30
CA ASP A 127 -0.99 -18.24 12.12
C ASP A 127 -0.56 -19.55 11.44
N HIS A 128 -1.51 -20.30 10.87
CA HIS A 128 -1.21 -21.50 10.10
C HIS A 128 -0.33 -21.20 8.87
N MET A 129 -0.68 -20.16 8.09
CA MET A 129 0.12 -19.76 6.92
C MET A 129 1.53 -19.33 7.30
N ASN A 130 1.71 -18.70 8.46
CA ASN A 130 2.99 -18.23 8.96
C ASN A 130 3.86 -19.39 9.48
N HIS A 131 3.33 -20.13 10.45
CA HIS A 131 4.13 -21.08 11.21
C HIS A 131 4.23 -22.47 10.57
N VAL A 132 3.15 -22.92 9.92
CA VAL A 132 3.13 -24.25 9.28
C VAL A 132 3.63 -24.17 7.84
N ARG A 133 3.22 -23.14 7.08
CA ARG A 133 3.56 -23.04 5.65
C ARG A 133 4.67 -22.06 5.35
N GLY A 134 5.07 -21.22 6.27
CA GLY A 134 6.13 -20.24 6.08
C GLY A 134 5.88 -19.24 4.93
N LEU A 135 4.63 -18.85 4.67
CA LEU A 135 4.31 -17.94 3.58
C LEU A 135 4.80 -16.52 3.87
N ALA A 136 5.24 -15.83 2.81
CA ALA A 136 5.69 -14.44 2.92
C ALA A 136 4.55 -13.51 3.40
N PRO A 137 4.83 -12.48 4.23
CA PRO A 137 3.82 -11.59 4.80
C PRO A 137 2.88 -10.96 3.75
N LYS A 138 3.41 -10.57 2.59
CA LYS A 138 2.62 -10.01 1.49
C LYS A 138 1.60 -11.01 0.93
N THR A 139 1.99 -12.28 0.81
CA THR A 139 1.11 -13.36 0.35
C THR A 139 0.01 -13.62 1.37
N ARG A 140 0.38 -13.69 2.66
CA ARG A 140 -0.57 -13.88 3.76
C ARG A 140 -1.60 -12.75 3.80
N LYS A 141 -1.14 -11.48 3.80
CA LYS A 141 -2.03 -10.31 3.78
C LYS A 141 -3.02 -10.36 2.60
N HIS A 142 -2.54 -10.77 1.43
CA HIS A 142 -3.39 -10.88 0.24
C HIS A 142 -4.43 -12.00 0.37
N TYR A 143 -4.03 -13.17 0.88
CA TYR A 143 -4.94 -14.30 1.09
C TYR A 143 -5.99 -13.97 2.15
N ILE A 144 -5.58 -13.35 3.27
CA ILE A 144 -6.50 -12.89 4.31
C ILE A 144 -7.53 -11.93 3.76
N ALA A 145 -7.14 -10.96 2.93
CA ALA A 145 -8.09 -10.01 2.33
C ALA A 145 -9.14 -10.72 1.46
N ILE A 146 -8.74 -11.72 0.68
CA ILE A 146 -9.66 -12.49 -0.17
C ILE A 146 -10.61 -13.34 0.67
N ILE A 147 -10.08 -14.09 1.66
CA ILE A 147 -10.88 -14.95 2.50
C ILE A 147 -11.82 -14.14 3.40
N ARG A 148 -11.38 -12.96 3.88
CA ARG A 148 -12.24 -12.02 4.58
C ARG A 148 -13.47 -11.66 3.75
N CYS A 149 -13.29 -11.32 2.47
CA CYS A 149 -14.42 -11.00 1.59
C CYS A 149 -15.39 -12.19 1.43
N LEU A 150 -14.89 -13.42 1.36
CA LEU A 150 -15.73 -14.61 1.30
C LEU A 150 -16.52 -14.81 2.61
N LEU A 151 -15.80 -14.84 3.74
CA LEU A 151 -16.41 -15.15 5.04
C LEU A 151 -17.39 -14.07 5.50
N PHE A 152 -17.06 -12.79 5.31
CA PHE A 152 -18.00 -11.70 5.60
C PHE A 152 -19.25 -11.77 4.72
N GLY A 153 -19.10 -12.11 3.43
CA GLY A 153 -20.23 -12.27 2.52
C GLY A 153 -21.17 -13.43 2.89
N GLN A 154 -20.65 -14.45 3.60
CA GLN A 154 -21.43 -15.63 3.99
C GLN A 154 -21.97 -15.53 5.42
N PHE A 155 -21.17 -15.02 6.35
CA PHE A 155 -21.45 -15.12 7.79
C PHE A 155 -21.68 -13.76 8.47
N ALA A 156 -21.17 -12.66 7.90
CA ALA A 156 -21.15 -11.34 8.57
C ALA A 156 -20.55 -11.47 9.99
N ASP A 157 -21.33 -11.21 11.03
CA ASP A 157 -20.92 -11.31 12.45
C ASP A 157 -21.26 -12.64 13.11
N ARG A 158 -21.80 -13.62 12.32
CA ARG A 158 -22.19 -14.95 12.82
C ARG A 158 -20.95 -15.87 12.92
N ALA A 159 -21.10 -16.96 13.67
CA ALA A 159 -20.08 -18.01 13.73
C ALA A 159 -19.75 -18.57 12.33
N VAL A 160 -18.47 -18.88 12.11
CA VAL A 160 -18.00 -19.41 10.81
C VAL A 160 -18.27 -20.93 10.78
N GLU A 161 -19.28 -21.33 10.04
CA GLU A 161 -19.68 -22.71 9.81
C GLU A 161 -19.32 -23.13 8.39
N ILE A 162 -18.18 -23.79 8.21
CA ILE A 162 -17.67 -24.16 6.87
C ILE A 162 -18.60 -25.14 6.15
N CYS A 163 -19.29 -26.02 6.87
CA CYS A 163 -20.27 -26.95 6.32
C CYS A 163 -21.49 -26.26 5.67
N ALA A 164 -21.75 -24.99 6.03
CA ALA A 164 -22.82 -24.21 5.43
C ALA A 164 -22.46 -23.66 4.04
N ILE A 165 -21.17 -23.59 3.69
CA ILE A 165 -20.69 -23.12 2.39
C ILE A 165 -20.92 -24.19 1.32
N LYS A 166 -21.68 -23.85 0.28
CA LYS A 166 -21.95 -24.74 -0.85
C LYS A 166 -20.96 -24.49 -2.01
N PRO A 167 -20.71 -25.50 -2.86
CA PRO A 167 -19.91 -25.33 -4.07
C PRO A 167 -20.35 -24.16 -4.95
N ASP A 168 -21.66 -23.88 -5.02
CA ASP A 168 -22.23 -22.78 -5.82
C ASP A 168 -21.87 -21.40 -5.24
N ASP A 169 -21.73 -21.26 -3.93
CA ASP A 169 -21.32 -20.00 -3.30
C ASP A 169 -19.89 -19.67 -3.70
N ILE A 170 -19.03 -20.69 -3.78
CA ILE A 170 -17.64 -20.53 -4.22
C ILE A 170 -17.61 -20.16 -5.72
N ARG A 171 -18.42 -20.80 -6.57
CA ARG A 171 -18.50 -20.43 -8.00
C ARG A 171 -18.94 -18.98 -8.18
N LYS A 172 -19.99 -18.55 -7.47
CA LYS A 172 -20.47 -17.15 -7.49
C LYS A 172 -19.40 -16.19 -6.99
N PHE A 173 -18.72 -16.52 -5.90
CA PHE A 173 -17.63 -15.70 -5.38
C PHE A 173 -16.51 -15.54 -6.40
N VAL A 174 -16.04 -16.63 -7.01
CA VAL A 174 -14.99 -16.61 -8.04
C VAL A 174 -15.45 -15.81 -9.26
N ALA A 175 -16.68 -15.97 -9.72
CA ALA A 175 -17.25 -15.20 -10.83
C ALA A 175 -17.26 -13.70 -10.53
N ASN A 176 -17.70 -13.30 -9.33
CA ASN A 176 -17.71 -11.90 -8.89
C ASN A 176 -16.29 -11.32 -8.80
N GLN A 177 -15.31 -12.09 -8.30
CA GLN A 177 -13.90 -11.68 -8.30
C GLN A 177 -13.37 -11.53 -9.74
N SER A 178 -13.74 -12.45 -10.65
CA SER A 178 -13.35 -12.38 -12.05
C SER A 178 -13.90 -11.14 -12.75
N ALA A 179 -15.16 -10.80 -12.50
CA ALA A 179 -15.78 -9.61 -13.08
C ALA A 179 -15.09 -8.29 -12.67
N ARG A 180 -14.46 -8.27 -11.48
CA ARG A 180 -13.67 -7.13 -11.00
C ARG A 180 -12.24 -7.09 -11.56
N CYS A 181 -11.76 -8.18 -12.14
CA CYS A 181 -10.41 -8.29 -12.68
C CYS A 181 -10.38 -7.86 -14.14
N ARG A 182 -9.51 -6.88 -14.47
CA ARG A 182 -9.30 -6.46 -15.87
C ARG A 182 -8.56 -7.51 -16.72
N VAL A 183 -7.87 -8.44 -16.07
CA VAL A 183 -7.02 -9.45 -16.73
C VAL A 183 -7.36 -10.82 -16.14
N SER A 184 -7.63 -11.79 -17.01
CA SER A 184 -7.95 -13.18 -16.64
C SER A 184 -6.90 -13.84 -15.73
N ALA A 185 -5.61 -13.54 -15.91
CA ALA A 185 -4.53 -14.04 -15.05
C ALA A 185 -4.65 -13.61 -13.58
N SER A 186 -5.39 -12.52 -13.29
CA SER A 186 -5.55 -12.00 -11.93
C SER A 186 -6.44 -12.89 -11.06
N ILE A 187 -7.25 -13.78 -11.64
CA ILE A 187 -8.11 -14.71 -10.91
C ILE A 187 -7.35 -15.86 -10.23
N SER A 188 -6.11 -16.10 -10.64
CA SER A 188 -5.29 -17.16 -10.03
C SER A 188 -5.01 -16.93 -8.54
N ALA A 189 -4.92 -15.67 -8.11
CA ALA A 189 -4.66 -15.34 -6.71
C ALA A 189 -5.88 -15.63 -5.80
N PRO A 190 -7.12 -15.23 -6.12
CA PRO A 190 -8.31 -15.68 -5.41
C PRO A 190 -8.42 -17.21 -5.31
N ILE A 191 -8.21 -17.93 -6.42
CA ILE A 191 -8.28 -19.40 -6.42
C ILE A 191 -7.21 -20.00 -5.52
N SER A 192 -5.98 -19.47 -5.55
CA SER A 192 -4.89 -19.93 -4.68
C SER A 192 -5.19 -19.68 -3.19
N ALA A 193 -5.80 -18.54 -2.86
CA ALA A 193 -6.22 -18.21 -1.50
C ALA A 193 -7.31 -19.18 -1.01
N LEU A 194 -8.35 -19.42 -1.83
CA LEU A 194 -9.42 -20.36 -1.51
C LEU A 194 -8.89 -21.79 -1.27
N ARG A 195 -8.04 -22.29 -2.18
CA ARG A 195 -7.40 -23.60 -2.02
C ARG A 195 -6.55 -23.68 -0.76
N SER A 196 -5.80 -22.60 -0.45
CA SER A 196 -4.99 -22.54 0.76
C SER A 196 -5.87 -22.63 2.01
N TYR A 197 -6.98 -21.87 2.03
CA TYR A 197 -7.91 -21.84 3.14
C TYR A 197 -8.64 -23.18 3.32
N PHE A 198 -9.20 -23.76 2.27
CA PHE A 198 -9.89 -25.04 2.38
C PHE A 198 -8.94 -26.19 2.76
N ARG A 199 -7.68 -26.17 2.32
CA ARG A 199 -6.68 -27.13 2.80
C ARG A 199 -6.40 -26.96 4.30
N TYR A 200 -6.30 -25.73 4.79
CA TYR A 200 -6.21 -25.45 6.20
C TYR A 200 -7.43 -26.03 6.96
N ARG A 201 -8.65 -25.78 6.50
CA ARG A 201 -9.87 -26.31 7.11
C ARG A 201 -9.91 -27.84 7.08
N ALA A 202 -9.43 -28.46 6.02
CA ALA A 202 -9.28 -29.92 5.94
C ALA A 202 -8.35 -30.47 7.03
N THR A 203 -7.28 -29.74 7.41
CA THR A 203 -6.40 -30.15 8.54
C THR A 203 -7.10 -30.09 9.90
N LEU A 204 -8.19 -29.33 10.02
CA LEU A 204 -9.04 -29.27 11.21
C LEU A 204 -10.16 -30.31 11.22
N GLY A 205 -10.25 -31.13 10.16
CA GLY A 205 -11.24 -32.21 10.05
C GLY A 205 -12.50 -31.86 9.22
N ASP A 206 -12.59 -30.66 8.65
CA ASP A 206 -13.77 -30.27 7.86
C ASP A 206 -13.84 -30.99 6.52
N GLN A 207 -15.07 -31.33 6.08
CA GLN A 207 -15.35 -31.99 4.83
C GLN A 207 -15.42 -30.98 3.68
N VAL A 208 -14.26 -30.52 3.21
CA VAL A 208 -14.13 -29.43 2.20
C VAL A 208 -13.71 -29.92 0.81
N HIS A 209 -13.70 -31.23 0.55
CA HIS A 209 -13.26 -31.77 -0.75
C HIS A 209 -14.04 -31.20 -1.93
N GLN A 210 -15.36 -31.07 -1.78
CA GLN A 210 -16.22 -30.49 -2.83
C GLN A 210 -15.90 -29.01 -3.09
N LEU A 211 -15.55 -28.26 -2.04
CA LEU A 211 -15.16 -26.85 -2.16
C LEU A 211 -13.80 -26.70 -2.84
N ILE A 212 -12.85 -27.58 -2.57
CA ILE A 212 -11.56 -27.61 -3.27
C ILE A 212 -11.75 -27.97 -4.75
N GLY A 213 -12.62 -28.94 -5.03
CA GLY A 213 -12.88 -29.42 -6.38
C GLY A 213 -13.41 -28.33 -7.34
N VAL A 214 -14.20 -27.40 -6.85
CA VAL A 214 -14.74 -26.29 -7.68
C VAL A 214 -13.76 -25.12 -7.88
N THR A 215 -12.62 -25.12 -7.19
CA THR A 215 -11.58 -24.11 -7.36
C THR A 215 -10.60 -24.52 -8.46
N SER A 216 -11.02 -24.50 -9.72
CA SER A 216 -10.15 -24.76 -10.87
C SER A 216 -9.47 -23.48 -11.35
N PHE A 217 -8.22 -23.60 -11.82
CA PHE A 217 -7.54 -22.48 -12.48
C PHE A 217 -8.02 -22.36 -13.92
N PRO A 218 -8.32 -21.15 -14.41
CA PRO A 218 -8.52 -20.95 -15.84
C PRO A 218 -7.24 -21.25 -16.59
N ALA A 219 -7.34 -21.80 -17.78
CA ALA A 219 -6.19 -22.01 -18.65
C ALA A 219 -5.53 -20.67 -18.99
N ASN A 220 -4.25 -20.54 -18.73
CA ASN A 220 -3.49 -19.32 -19.02
C ASN A 220 -2.54 -19.55 -20.22
N TRP A 221 -3.08 -19.45 -21.40
CA TRP A 221 -2.35 -19.61 -22.65
C TRP A 221 -1.25 -18.54 -22.85
N GLN A 222 -1.32 -17.39 -22.18
CA GLN A 222 -0.28 -16.35 -22.26
C GLN A 222 1.06 -16.81 -21.65
N GLN A 223 1.04 -17.76 -20.72
CA GLN A 223 2.26 -18.33 -20.14
C GLN A 223 2.91 -19.39 -21.05
N ALA A 224 2.24 -19.83 -22.12
CA ALA A 224 2.81 -20.75 -23.09
C ALA A 224 3.76 -20.04 -24.10
N MET A 225 3.71 -18.72 -24.17
CA MET A 225 4.60 -17.94 -25.04
C MET A 225 5.91 -17.62 -24.33
N LEU A 226 7.02 -17.59 -25.09
CA LEU A 226 8.31 -17.12 -24.58
C LEU A 226 8.19 -15.69 -24.06
N PRO A 227 8.88 -15.36 -22.94
CA PRO A 227 8.93 -14.00 -22.44
C PRO A 227 9.45 -13.04 -23.53
N LYS A 228 8.77 -11.91 -23.68
CA LYS A 228 9.28 -10.83 -24.55
C LYS A 228 10.49 -10.19 -23.88
N THR A 229 11.59 -10.16 -24.58
CA THR A 229 12.82 -9.47 -24.16
C THR A 229 12.99 -8.18 -24.95
N LEU A 230 13.71 -7.23 -24.38
CA LEU A 230 14.11 -6.01 -25.09
C LEU A 230 15.17 -6.38 -26.15
N SER A 231 15.05 -5.79 -27.34
CA SER A 231 16.11 -5.82 -28.33
C SER A 231 17.25 -4.87 -27.94
N ASN A 232 18.45 -5.08 -28.51
CA ASN A 232 19.59 -4.19 -28.21
C ASN A 232 19.28 -2.73 -28.54
N ASN A 233 18.58 -2.46 -29.63
CA ASN A 233 18.17 -1.10 -30.00
C ASN A 233 17.21 -0.46 -28.96
N GLU A 234 16.29 -1.25 -28.38
CA GLU A 234 15.41 -0.76 -27.30
C GLU A 234 16.20 -0.49 -26.02
N VAL A 235 17.21 -1.31 -25.71
CA VAL A 235 18.11 -1.08 -24.57
C VAL A 235 18.92 0.21 -24.78
N ASP A 236 19.51 0.41 -25.98
CA ASP A 236 20.28 1.61 -26.30
C ASP A 236 19.41 2.88 -26.20
N ARG A 237 18.19 2.81 -26.72
CA ARG A 237 17.21 3.91 -26.59
C ARG A 237 16.82 4.21 -25.14
N LEU A 238 16.62 3.16 -24.33
CA LEU A 238 16.32 3.30 -22.92
C LEU A 238 17.48 3.99 -22.18
N LEU A 239 18.73 3.55 -22.43
CA LEU A 239 19.91 4.16 -21.82
C LEU A 239 20.12 5.61 -22.27
N ALA A 240 19.88 5.90 -23.55
CA ALA A 240 19.95 7.27 -24.08
C ALA A 240 18.89 8.19 -23.41
N ALA A 241 17.69 7.68 -23.14
CA ALA A 241 16.62 8.44 -22.47
C ALA A 241 16.98 8.78 -21.00
N LEU A 242 17.90 8.06 -20.35
CA LEU A 242 18.34 8.35 -18.99
C LEU A 242 19.25 9.57 -18.87
N ALA A 243 19.79 10.05 -20.00
CA ALA A 243 20.64 11.26 -20.05
C ALA A 243 19.84 12.57 -19.92
N TYR A 244 18.52 12.51 -19.88
CA TYR A 244 17.66 13.70 -19.76
C TYR A 244 17.67 14.27 -18.34
N ASP A 245 17.89 15.58 -18.23
CA ASP A 245 17.79 16.34 -16.98
C ASP A 245 16.33 16.50 -16.55
N GLY A 246 15.91 15.77 -15.54
CA GLY A 246 14.57 15.87 -14.95
C GLY A 246 14.58 15.67 -13.45
N THR A 247 13.53 16.09 -12.77
CA THR A 247 13.33 15.76 -11.35
C THR A 247 13.32 14.24 -11.17
N ALA A 248 14.25 13.71 -10.38
CA ALA A 248 14.49 12.29 -10.14
C ALA A 248 15.19 11.53 -11.30
N ALA A 249 15.92 12.22 -12.17
CA ALA A 249 16.65 11.61 -13.29
C ALA A 249 17.72 10.62 -12.82
N ARG A 250 18.56 10.99 -11.84
CA ARG A 250 19.63 10.12 -11.30
C ARG A 250 19.08 8.92 -10.56
N ARG A 251 18.00 9.10 -9.78
CA ARG A 251 17.31 7.97 -9.14
C ARG A 251 16.77 7.00 -10.18
N THR A 252 16.14 7.52 -11.23
CA THR A 252 15.59 6.69 -12.31
C THR A 252 16.69 5.94 -13.04
N ALA A 253 17.82 6.60 -13.36
CA ALA A 253 18.98 5.96 -13.97
C ALA A 253 19.52 4.82 -13.09
N ALA A 254 19.76 5.07 -11.80
CA ALA A 254 20.23 4.04 -10.89
C ALA A 254 19.25 2.84 -10.79
N ILE A 255 17.94 3.10 -10.76
CA ILE A 255 16.89 2.06 -10.76
C ILE A 255 16.96 1.22 -12.05
N VAL A 256 17.07 1.88 -13.21
CA VAL A 256 17.11 1.19 -14.51
C VAL A 256 18.37 0.33 -14.63
N HIS A 257 19.55 0.86 -14.24
CA HIS A 257 20.78 0.08 -14.21
C HIS A 257 20.70 -1.13 -13.28
N CYS A 258 20.12 -0.99 -12.07
CA CYS A 258 19.89 -2.13 -11.18
C CYS A 258 18.99 -3.19 -11.82
N ALA A 259 17.97 -2.78 -12.58
CA ALA A 259 17.08 -3.72 -13.25
C ALA A 259 17.70 -4.36 -14.50
N LEU A 260 18.44 -3.60 -15.30
CA LEU A 260 18.99 -4.01 -16.58
C LEU A 260 20.27 -4.84 -16.42
N ASP A 261 21.24 -4.31 -15.66
CA ASP A 261 22.58 -4.89 -15.57
C ASP A 261 22.63 -6.05 -14.56
N LEU A 262 21.84 -5.96 -13.47
CA LEU A 262 21.82 -6.96 -12.40
C LEU A 262 20.57 -7.86 -12.45
N GLY A 263 19.60 -7.57 -13.29
CA GLY A 263 18.35 -8.34 -13.37
C GLY A 263 17.50 -8.29 -12.09
N LEU A 264 17.66 -7.26 -11.25
CA LEU A 264 16.98 -7.18 -9.96
C LEU A 264 15.48 -6.97 -10.11
N ARG A 265 14.71 -7.66 -9.27
CA ARG A 265 13.26 -7.44 -9.18
C ARG A 265 12.95 -6.09 -8.51
N SER A 266 11.82 -5.51 -8.85
CA SER A 266 11.39 -4.23 -8.27
C SER A 266 11.35 -4.22 -6.73
N SER A 267 11.10 -5.37 -6.10
CA SER A 267 11.13 -5.50 -4.64
C SER A 267 12.56 -5.59 -4.08
N GLU A 268 13.48 -6.18 -4.82
CA GLU A 268 14.90 -6.27 -4.43
C GLU A 268 15.54 -4.89 -4.53
N ILE A 269 15.28 -4.14 -5.61
CA ILE A 269 15.74 -2.74 -5.76
C ILE A 269 15.15 -1.85 -4.64
N ALA A 270 13.86 -1.99 -4.33
CA ALA A 270 13.22 -1.18 -3.30
C ALA A 270 13.77 -1.44 -1.88
N ASN A 271 14.20 -2.68 -1.61
CA ASN A 271 14.71 -3.09 -0.30
C ASN A 271 16.24 -2.93 -0.16
N LEU A 272 16.93 -2.45 -1.20
CA LEU A 272 18.37 -2.29 -1.17
C LEU A 272 18.78 -1.25 -0.13
N GLY A 273 19.63 -1.65 0.82
CA GLY A 273 20.21 -0.80 1.85
C GLY A 273 21.58 -0.26 1.48
N LEU A 274 21.99 0.84 2.09
CA LEU A 274 23.34 1.40 1.94
C LEU A 274 24.43 0.39 2.38
N ASP A 275 24.12 -0.43 3.39
CA ASP A 275 25.03 -1.45 3.93
C ASP A 275 25.11 -2.72 3.06
N ASP A 276 24.28 -2.81 2.02
CA ASP A 276 24.28 -3.94 1.09
C ASP A 276 25.28 -3.73 -0.06
N ILE A 277 25.89 -2.54 -0.17
CA ILE A 277 26.85 -2.21 -1.22
C ILE A 277 28.25 -2.17 -0.63
N ASP A 278 29.10 -3.08 -1.06
CA ASP A 278 30.54 -3.03 -0.76
C ASP A 278 31.27 -2.35 -1.93
N TRP A 279 31.59 -1.09 -1.75
CA TRP A 279 32.26 -0.29 -2.76
C TRP A 279 33.71 -0.70 -3.01
N CYS A 280 34.39 -1.26 -1.98
CA CYS A 280 35.77 -1.71 -2.11
C CYS A 280 35.88 -3.03 -2.85
N ALA A 281 34.98 -3.98 -2.51
CA ALA A 281 34.91 -5.26 -3.19
C ALA A 281 34.14 -5.22 -4.50
N ALA A 282 33.53 -4.10 -4.85
CA ALA A 282 32.62 -3.92 -5.97
C ALA A 282 31.53 -5.02 -6.01
N THR A 283 30.86 -5.24 -4.88
CA THR A 283 29.79 -6.24 -4.75
C THR A 283 28.52 -5.66 -4.16
N ILE A 284 27.41 -6.31 -4.46
CA ILE A 284 26.09 -5.97 -3.91
C ILE A 284 25.47 -7.22 -3.29
N ARG A 285 24.97 -7.08 -2.05
CA ARG A 285 24.29 -8.15 -1.32
C ARG A 285 22.80 -7.98 -1.43
N LEU A 286 22.10 -9.03 -1.84
CA LEU A 286 20.65 -9.05 -1.93
C LEU A 286 20.08 -9.83 -0.75
N ARG A 287 19.32 -9.16 0.11
CA ARG A 287 18.64 -9.76 1.26
C ARG A 287 17.17 -9.99 0.94
N GLY A 288 16.60 -11.06 1.48
CA GLY A 288 15.17 -11.31 1.40
C GLY A 288 14.65 -11.50 -0.02
N THR A 289 15.44 -12.11 -0.91
CA THR A 289 15.00 -12.49 -2.26
C THR A 289 13.73 -13.36 -2.18
N LYS A 290 13.02 -13.55 -3.28
CA LYS A 290 11.77 -14.34 -3.32
C LYS A 290 11.93 -15.75 -2.74
N GLY A 291 13.15 -16.30 -2.73
CA GLY A 291 13.50 -17.60 -2.13
C GLY A 291 14.03 -17.52 -0.70
N ARG A 292 14.02 -16.34 -0.05
CA ARG A 292 14.63 -16.08 1.28
C ARG A 292 16.14 -16.40 1.31
N ARG A 293 16.81 -16.34 0.16
CA ARG A 293 18.26 -16.51 0.05
C ARG A 293 18.93 -15.15 0.10
N GLU A 294 20.13 -15.14 0.63
CA GLU A 294 21.06 -14.03 0.47
C GLU A 294 21.96 -14.36 -0.71
N ASP A 295 22.04 -13.45 -1.67
CA ASP A 295 22.90 -13.59 -2.83
C ASP A 295 23.87 -12.40 -2.86
N VAL A 296 25.15 -12.66 -3.19
CA VAL A 296 26.16 -11.63 -3.43
C VAL A 296 26.48 -11.63 -4.91
N MET A 297 26.37 -10.47 -5.53
CA MET A 297 26.60 -10.31 -6.97
C MET A 297 27.72 -9.27 -7.20
N PRO A 298 28.49 -9.37 -8.28
CA PRO A 298 29.39 -8.28 -8.67
C PRO A 298 28.57 -7.04 -9.02
N LEU A 299 29.07 -5.87 -8.65
CA LEU A 299 28.47 -4.58 -8.97
C LEU A 299 29.13 -4.02 -10.25
N PRO A 300 28.43 -3.99 -11.40
CA PRO A 300 28.97 -3.42 -12.63
C PRO A 300 29.31 -1.94 -12.44
N ALA A 301 30.38 -1.46 -13.06
CA ALA A 301 30.86 -0.09 -12.91
C ALA A 301 29.79 0.96 -13.26
N ALA A 302 29.01 0.72 -14.34
CA ALA A 302 27.95 1.61 -14.76
C ALA A 302 26.83 1.72 -13.69
N THR A 303 26.41 0.57 -13.14
CA THR A 303 25.41 0.53 -12.05
C THR A 303 25.92 1.20 -10.79
N GLY A 304 27.18 0.90 -10.41
CA GLY A 304 27.82 1.53 -9.25
C GLY A 304 27.91 3.05 -9.38
N GLN A 305 28.33 3.54 -10.57
CA GLN A 305 28.38 4.97 -10.84
C GLN A 305 27.01 5.63 -10.78
N ALA A 306 25.98 5.03 -11.39
CA ALA A 306 24.62 5.57 -11.35
C ALA A 306 24.08 5.65 -9.93
N ILE A 307 24.33 4.63 -9.09
CA ILE A 307 23.94 4.66 -7.68
C ILE A 307 24.71 5.76 -6.94
N ALA A 308 26.03 5.88 -7.13
CA ALA A 308 26.87 6.89 -6.49
C ALA A 308 26.42 8.31 -6.86
N ASP A 309 26.08 8.57 -8.13
CA ASP A 309 25.59 9.86 -8.60
C ASP A 309 24.24 10.21 -7.97
N TYR A 310 23.33 9.24 -7.86
CA TYR A 310 22.08 9.43 -7.15
C TYR A 310 22.31 9.76 -5.67
N LEU A 311 23.15 9.00 -4.98
CA LEU A 311 23.45 9.20 -3.56
C LEU A 311 24.06 10.57 -3.28
N LYS A 312 24.96 11.02 -4.17
CA LYS A 312 25.72 12.27 -4.01
C LYS A 312 24.92 13.52 -4.38
N PHE A 313 24.11 13.45 -5.43
CA PHE A 313 23.57 14.66 -6.06
C PHE A 313 22.05 14.80 -5.99
N GLU A 314 21.30 13.72 -5.70
CA GLU A 314 19.84 13.77 -5.76
C GLU A 314 19.16 13.18 -4.52
N ARG A 315 19.80 12.23 -3.83
CA ARG A 315 19.18 11.58 -2.68
C ARG A 315 18.88 12.61 -1.58
N PRO A 316 17.63 12.71 -1.09
CA PRO A 316 17.30 13.58 0.03
C PRO A 316 18.14 13.26 1.27
N VAL A 317 18.48 14.29 2.04
CA VAL A 317 19.11 14.10 3.35
C VAL A 317 18.11 13.43 4.29
N THR A 318 18.46 12.25 4.79
CA THR A 318 17.59 11.42 5.64
C THR A 318 18.44 10.46 6.47
N SER A 319 17.94 10.08 7.64
CA SER A 319 18.51 9.01 8.48
C SER A 319 18.19 7.60 7.94
N ASN A 320 17.28 7.46 7.02
CA ASN A 320 16.89 6.17 6.46
C ASN A 320 18.05 5.50 5.71
N ARG A 321 18.30 4.24 6.01
CA ARG A 321 19.42 3.47 5.41
C ARG A 321 19.07 2.81 4.06
N ALA A 322 17.84 2.95 3.53
CA ALA A 322 17.52 2.48 2.19
C ALA A 322 18.29 3.29 1.14
N VAL A 323 18.78 2.64 0.07
CA VAL A 323 19.42 3.34 -1.05
C VAL A 323 18.42 4.30 -1.69
N PHE A 324 17.24 3.80 -2.04
CA PHE A 324 16.22 4.59 -2.72
C PHE A 324 15.16 5.07 -1.75
N VAL A 325 15.06 6.39 -1.60
CA VAL A 325 14.09 7.06 -0.72
C VAL A 325 13.14 7.94 -1.51
N ARG A 326 12.03 8.34 -0.88
CA ARG A 326 11.00 9.16 -1.51
C ARG A 326 11.48 10.61 -1.66
N ASN A 327 11.19 11.22 -2.83
CA ASN A 327 11.43 12.65 -3.07
C ASN A 327 10.22 13.50 -2.65
N VAL A 328 9.08 12.87 -2.39
CA VAL A 328 7.85 13.50 -1.91
C VAL A 328 7.52 13.00 -0.52
N ALA A 329 6.85 13.82 0.26
CA ALA A 329 6.47 13.48 1.63
C ALA A 329 5.68 12.16 1.73
N PRO A 330 5.88 11.40 2.81
CA PRO A 330 6.97 11.52 3.79
C PRO A 330 8.32 11.11 3.20
N ARG A 331 9.32 12.02 3.21
CA ARG A 331 10.61 11.83 2.52
C ARG A 331 11.56 10.85 3.19
N ASP A 332 11.35 10.57 4.48
CA ASP A 332 12.23 9.67 5.25
C ASP A 332 11.86 8.18 5.08
N GLN A 333 10.97 7.86 4.15
CA GLN A 333 10.56 6.49 3.86
C GLN A 333 11.23 5.94 2.60
N PRO A 334 11.52 4.63 2.57
CA PRO A 334 12.00 3.99 1.37
C PRO A 334 10.95 4.02 0.26
N VAL A 335 11.39 3.93 -0.98
CA VAL A 335 10.47 3.77 -2.11
C VAL A 335 9.86 2.36 -2.10
N GLY A 336 8.59 2.27 -2.47
CA GLY A 336 7.96 0.95 -2.67
C GLY A 336 8.24 0.37 -4.06
N PRO A 337 8.03 -0.95 -4.24
CA PRO A 337 8.21 -1.62 -5.54
C PRO A 337 7.35 -1.03 -6.68
N ASP A 338 6.24 -0.38 -6.35
CA ASP A 338 5.37 0.27 -7.34
C ASP A 338 6.02 1.50 -7.95
N LEU A 339 6.73 2.29 -7.15
CA LEU A 339 7.49 3.43 -7.65
C LEU A 339 8.63 2.95 -8.56
N ILE A 340 9.35 1.89 -8.17
CA ILE A 340 10.39 1.28 -9.01
C ILE A 340 9.81 0.90 -10.38
N ARG A 341 8.68 0.17 -10.41
CA ARG A 341 8.02 -0.20 -11.67
C ARG A 341 7.57 1.01 -12.49
N LYS A 342 7.06 2.05 -11.81
CA LYS A 342 6.64 3.31 -12.47
C LYS A 342 7.84 4.01 -13.10
N SER A 343 8.97 4.13 -12.37
CA SER A 343 10.19 4.78 -12.90
C SER A 343 10.72 4.06 -14.15
N ILE A 344 10.80 2.73 -14.13
CA ILE A 344 11.22 1.95 -15.30
C ILE A 344 10.28 2.15 -16.49
N ARG A 345 8.95 2.10 -16.26
CA ARG A 345 7.97 2.33 -17.33
C ARG A 345 8.07 3.73 -17.93
N GLN A 346 8.28 4.74 -17.10
CA GLN A 346 8.41 6.11 -17.57
C GLN A 346 9.70 6.34 -18.37
N ALA A 347 10.79 5.66 -18.01
CA ALA A 347 12.02 5.72 -18.77
C ALA A 347 11.92 4.98 -20.13
N TYR A 348 11.06 3.97 -20.23
CA TYR A 348 10.85 3.19 -21.45
C TYR A 348 9.81 3.81 -22.40
N ALA A 349 8.90 4.67 -21.91
CA ALA A 349 7.84 5.30 -22.72
C ALA A 349 8.39 6.41 -23.63
#